data_fe48a0ebe631f94e76852b26c090d715
#
_entry.id   fe48a0ebe631f94e76852b26c090d715
#
_cell.length_a   1.000
_cell.length_b   1.000
_cell.length_c   1.000
_cell.angle_alpha   90.00
_cell.angle_beta   90.00
_cell.angle_gamma   90.00
#
_symmetry.space_group_name_H-M   'P 1'
#
loop_
_entity.id
_entity.type
_entity.pdbx_description
1 polymer ?
#
loop_
_entity_poly.entity_id
_entity_poly.type
_entity_poly.pdbx_seq_one_letter_code
_entity_poly.pdbx_strand_id
1 'polypeptide(L)'
;MMKILAIQGSNLEKVNIKTDTTILLASEAQKRGYKIYYFQPENLSFLNGKVIALCKHIKIHDNKKKFYSTVKTINFNLEKSKVILIRNDPPFDNRYLYTTFLLNHISKKVKIINHPFAVRNVSEK
;
A
#
# COMPACT_ATOMS: atom_id res chain seq x y z
N MET A 1 -12.88 -15.28 -6.17
CA MET A 1 -12.38 -14.43 -5.06
C MET A 1 -11.52 -13.31 -5.62
N MET A 2 -11.80 -12.06 -5.23
CA MET A 2 -11.02 -10.93 -5.73
C MET A 2 -9.61 -10.94 -5.14
N LYS A 3 -8.62 -10.81 -6.02
CA LYS A 3 -7.24 -10.66 -5.58
C LYS A 3 -6.94 -9.17 -5.46
N ILE A 4 -6.64 -8.71 -4.26
CA ILE A 4 -6.36 -7.31 -4.00
C ILE A 4 -4.95 -7.17 -3.46
N LEU A 5 -4.17 -6.33 -4.12
CA LEU A 5 -2.87 -5.88 -3.64
C LEU A 5 -3.05 -4.47 -3.09
N ALA A 6 -2.90 -4.32 -1.78
CA ALA A 6 -2.92 -3.01 -1.13
C ALA A 6 -1.50 -2.48 -1.03
N ILE A 7 -1.29 -1.24 -1.42
CA ILE A 7 0.05 -0.61 -1.40
C ILE A 7 0.00 0.62 -0.52
N GLN A 8 0.86 0.63 0.51
CA GLN A 8 1.12 1.83 1.30
C GLN A 8 2.34 2.52 0.71
N GLY A 9 2.15 3.72 0.19
CA GLY A 9 3.23 4.43 -0.46
C GLY A 9 3.09 5.94 -0.35
N SER A 10 4.00 6.63 -1.02
CA SER A 10 4.02 8.08 -1.08
C SER A 10 2.94 8.60 -2.03
N ASN A 11 2.73 9.93 -2.03
CA ASN A 11 1.74 10.54 -2.92
C ASN A 11 2.01 10.16 -4.38
N LEU A 12 0.99 9.56 -5.03
CA LEU A 12 1.11 9.09 -6.41
C LEU A 12 1.51 10.19 -7.39
N GLU A 13 1.10 11.42 -7.14
CA GLU A 13 1.44 12.55 -8.01
C GLU A 13 2.92 12.88 -8.00
N LYS A 14 3.64 12.45 -6.95
CA LYS A 14 5.08 12.69 -6.80
C LYS A 14 5.93 11.49 -7.16
N VAL A 15 5.31 10.38 -7.54
CA VAL A 15 6.04 9.15 -7.89
C VAL A 15 6.64 9.28 -9.29
N ASN A 16 7.91 8.89 -9.41
CA ASN A 16 8.58 8.85 -10.70
C ASN A 16 8.45 7.46 -11.33
N ILE A 17 7.62 7.34 -12.36
CA ILE A 17 7.33 6.05 -13.01
C ILE A 17 8.59 5.35 -13.53
N LYS A 18 9.61 6.11 -13.94
CA LYS A 18 10.82 5.52 -14.53
C LYS A 18 11.70 4.84 -13.50
N THR A 19 11.70 5.32 -12.26
CA THR A 19 12.60 4.84 -11.21
C THR A 19 11.89 4.12 -10.08
N ASP A 20 10.57 4.15 -10.03
CA ASP A 20 9.83 3.59 -8.92
C ASP A 20 9.47 2.12 -9.17
N THR A 21 10.14 1.24 -8.41
CA THR A 21 9.90 -0.20 -8.50
C THR A 21 8.50 -0.58 -8.03
N THR A 22 7.87 0.25 -7.20
CA THR A 22 6.48 0.02 -6.74
C THR A 22 5.53 -0.03 -7.91
N ILE A 23 5.68 0.90 -8.86
CA ILE A 23 4.80 0.96 -10.03
C ILE A 23 5.02 -0.25 -10.93
N LEU A 24 6.27 -0.71 -11.06
CA LEU A 24 6.55 -1.92 -11.82
C LEU A 24 5.91 -3.15 -11.19
N LEU A 25 5.98 -3.27 -9.85
CA LEU A 25 5.36 -4.37 -9.13
C LEU A 25 3.85 -4.32 -9.25
N ALA A 26 3.25 -3.13 -9.13
CA ALA A 26 1.81 -2.96 -9.26
C ALA A 26 1.33 -3.33 -10.68
N SER A 27 2.07 -2.90 -11.70
CA SER A 27 1.75 -3.21 -13.08
C SER A 27 1.77 -4.72 -13.32
N GLU A 28 2.79 -5.41 -12.81
CA GLU A 28 2.90 -6.85 -12.96
C GLU A 28 1.77 -7.58 -12.23
N ALA A 29 1.44 -7.13 -11.01
CA ALA A 29 0.34 -7.71 -10.25
C ALA A 29 -0.99 -7.53 -10.99
N GLN A 30 -1.20 -6.35 -11.59
CA GLN A 30 -2.41 -6.06 -12.35
C GLN A 30 -2.55 -7.01 -13.55
N LYS A 31 -1.45 -7.30 -14.24
CA LYS A 31 -1.45 -8.26 -15.35
C LYS A 31 -1.84 -9.66 -14.89
N ARG A 32 -1.57 -9.98 -13.62
CA ARG A 32 -1.90 -11.29 -13.04
C ARG A 32 -3.29 -11.31 -12.40
N GLY A 33 -4.10 -10.29 -12.63
CA GLY A 33 -5.48 -10.25 -12.17
C GLY A 33 -5.72 -9.59 -10.83
N TYR A 34 -4.71 -8.97 -10.24
CA TYR A 34 -4.88 -8.24 -9.00
C TYR A 34 -5.49 -6.87 -9.24
N LYS A 35 -6.37 -6.45 -8.32
CA LYS A 35 -6.82 -5.07 -8.22
C LYS A 35 -5.84 -4.33 -7.32
N ILE A 36 -5.45 -3.12 -7.72
CA ILE A 36 -4.46 -2.34 -6.99
C ILE A 36 -5.19 -1.28 -6.17
N TYR A 37 -5.06 -1.38 -4.84
CA TYR A 37 -5.62 -0.42 -3.89
C TYR A 37 -4.45 0.33 -3.25
N TYR A 38 -4.38 1.62 -3.50
CA TYR A 38 -3.25 2.46 -3.07
C TYR A 38 -3.68 3.41 -1.97
N PHE A 39 -2.88 3.54 -0.92
CA PHE A 39 -3.16 4.47 0.17
C PHE A 39 -1.85 5.03 0.72
N GLN A 40 -1.98 6.18 1.40
CA GLN A 40 -0.86 6.80 2.09
C GLN A 40 -0.98 6.51 3.60
N PRO A 41 0.13 6.58 4.35
CA PRO A 41 0.09 6.28 5.80
C PRO A 41 -0.98 7.07 6.57
N GLU A 42 -1.19 8.34 6.21
CA GLU A 42 -2.19 9.19 6.88
C GLU A 42 -3.62 8.75 6.64
N ASN A 43 -3.85 7.88 5.67
CA ASN A 43 -5.18 7.36 5.35
C ASN A 43 -5.54 6.12 6.16
N LEU A 44 -4.61 5.62 6.97
CA LEU A 44 -4.80 4.40 7.75
C LEU A 44 -5.45 4.73 9.09
N SER A 45 -6.41 3.91 9.50
CA SER A 45 -7.09 4.09 10.79
C SER A 45 -7.46 2.74 11.39
N PHE A 46 -7.69 2.75 12.70
CA PHE A 46 -8.13 1.57 13.44
C PHE A 46 -9.54 1.86 13.96
N LEU A 47 -10.50 1.04 13.51
CA LEU A 47 -11.91 1.27 13.83
C LEU A 47 -12.59 -0.06 14.12
N ASN A 48 -13.20 -0.17 15.31
CA ASN A 48 -13.94 -1.37 15.72
C ASN A 48 -13.13 -2.65 15.59
N GLY A 49 -11.85 -2.59 15.97
CA GLY A 49 -10.96 -3.75 15.91
C GLY A 49 -10.44 -4.06 14.51
N LYS A 50 -10.71 -3.20 13.55
CA LYS A 50 -10.31 -3.42 12.15
C LYS A 50 -9.37 -2.33 11.67
N VAL A 51 -8.41 -2.72 10.86
CA VAL A 51 -7.48 -1.78 10.22
C VAL A 51 -8.07 -1.37 8.88
N ILE A 52 -8.48 -0.11 8.79
CA ILE A 52 -9.19 0.44 7.62
C ILE A 52 -8.30 1.49 6.97
N ALA A 53 -8.24 1.49 5.65
CA ALA A 53 -7.54 2.52 4.90
C ALA A 53 -8.46 3.14 3.85
N LEU A 54 -8.36 4.46 3.71
CA LEU A 54 -9.01 5.14 2.60
C LEU A 54 -8.13 4.92 1.38
N CYS A 55 -8.55 4.00 0.52
CA CYS A 55 -7.79 3.55 -0.64
C CYS A 55 -8.33 4.10 -1.94
N LYS A 56 -7.44 4.33 -2.88
CA LYS A 56 -7.80 4.57 -4.27
C LYS A 56 -7.60 3.27 -5.04
N HIS A 57 -8.68 2.77 -5.66
CA HIS A 57 -8.57 1.66 -6.60
C HIS A 57 -8.02 2.25 -7.90
N ILE A 58 -6.79 1.90 -8.25
CA ILE A 58 -6.13 2.48 -9.42
C ILE A 58 -5.89 1.42 -10.48
N LYS A 59 -5.82 1.90 -11.73
CA LYS A 59 -5.34 1.09 -12.86
C LYS A 59 -4.04 1.70 -13.35
N ILE A 60 -3.04 0.85 -13.56
CA ILE A 60 -1.75 1.26 -14.08
C ILE A 60 -1.80 1.21 -15.61
N HIS A 61 -1.33 2.27 -16.24
CA HIS A 61 -1.31 2.38 -17.69
C HIS A 61 0.12 2.45 -18.19
N ASP A 62 0.33 1.95 -19.40
CA ASP A 62 1.63 2.03 -20.07
C ASP A 62 1.73 3.36 -20.80
N ASN A 63 1.65 4.46 -20.06
CA ASN A 63 1.67 5.82 -20.59
C ASN A 63 2.54 6.69 -19.70
N LYS A 64 3.56 7.30 -20.29
CA LYS A 64 4.54 8.12 -19.56
C LYS A 64 3.95 9.40 -18.97
N LYS A 65 2.90 9.95 -19.58
CA LYS A 65 2.28 11.21 -19.13
C LYS A 65 1.27 10.97 -18.02
N LYS A 66 0.54 9.85 -18.10
CA LYS A 66 -0.45 9.49 -17.09
C LYS A 66 -0.37 7.98 -16.88
N PHE A 67 0.42 7.57 -15.90
CA PHE A 67 0.69 6.16 -15.68
C PHE A 67 -0.42 5.46 -14.88
N TYR A 68 -1.37 6.19 -14.32
CA TYR A 68 -2.47 5.59 -13.57
C TYR A 68 -3.76 6.38 -13.74
N SER A 69 -4.88 5.70 -13.47
CA SER A 69 -6.19 6.34 -13.33
C SER A 69 -6.87 5.81 -12.08
N THR A 70 -7.71 6.63 -11.45
CA THR A 70 -8.46 6.24 -10.27
C THR A 70 -9.84 5.75 -10.70
N VAL A 71 -10.14 4.48 -10.38
CA VAL A 71 -11.46 3.90 -10.65
C VAL A 71 -12.47 4.36 -9.61
N LYS A 72 -12.08 4.29 -8.33
CA LYS A 72 -12.91 4.73 -7.21
C LYS A 72 -12.05 4.93 -5.96
N THR A 73 -12.61 5.63 -4.98
CA THR A 73 -12.01 5.79 -3.65
C THR A 73 -12.92 5.08 -2.66
N ILE A 74 -12.35 4.27 -1.78
CA ILE A 74 -13.13 3.42 -0.88
C ILE A 74 -12.43 3.28 0.48
N ASN A 75 -13.22 3.26 1.55
CA ASN A 75 -12.74 2.82 2.86
C ASN A 75 -12.66 1.30 2.84
N PHE A 76 -11.46 0.76 2.91
CA PHE A 76 -11.21 -0.65 2.70
C PHE A 76 -10.65 -1.30 3.94
N ASN A 77 -11.23 -2.44 4.34
CA ASN A 77 -10.69 -3.28 5.41
C ASN A 77 -9.49 -4.05 4.87
N LEU A 78 -8.30 -3.72 5.34
CA LEU A 78 -7.05 -4.28 4.82
C LEU A 78 -6.92 -5.79 5.03
N GLU A 79 -7.66 -6.36 5.99
CA GLU A 79 -7.68 -7.82 6.18
C GLU A 79 -8.24 -8.56 4.96
N LYS A 80 -8.97 -7.86 4.10
CA LYS A 80 -9.54 -8.46 2.88
C LYS A 80 -8.58 -8.44 1.70
N SER A 81 -7.42 -7.81 1.84
CA SER A 81 -6.40 -7.86 0.80
C SER A 81 -5.67 -9.20 0.84
N LYS A 82 -5.17 -9.63 -0.30
CA LYS A 82 -4.36 -10.84 -0.37
C LYS A 82 -2.92 -10.56 0.06
N VAL A 83 -2.41 -9.40 -0.34
CA VAL A 83 -1.06 -8.95 -0.04
C VAL A 83 -1.09 -7.46 0.27
N ILE A 84 -0.30 -7.03 1.23
CA ILE A 84 -0.06 -5.62 1.52
C ILE A 84 1.42 -5.35 1.27
N LEU A 85 1.70 -4.35 0.42
CA LEU A 85 3.06 -3.93 0.10
C LEU A 85 3.33 -2.58 0.77
N ILE A 86 4.37 -2.52 1.60
CA ILE A 86 4.77 -1.27 2.27
C ILE A 86 5.96 -0.69 1.53
N ARG A 87 5.77 0.47 0.90
CA ARG A 87 6.78 1.09 0.03
C ARG A 87 6.90 2.59 0.29
N ASN A 88 6.94 2.98 1.55
CA ASN A 88 7.14 4.39 1.90
C ASN A 88 8.61 4.77 1.82
N ASP A 89 8.86 5.98 1.33
CA ASP A 89 10.19 6.55 1.32
C ASP A 89 10.50 7.17 2.69
N PRO A 90 11.79 7.21 3.11
CA PRO A 90 12.15 7.94 4.31
C PRO A 90 11.87 9.45 4.13
N PRO A 91 11.72 10.23 5.24
CA PRO A 91 12.02 9.83 6.62
C PRO A 91 10.90 9.00 7.26
N PHE A 92 11.30 8.12 8.18
CA PHE A 92 10.37 7.31 8.95
C PHE A 92 10.03 8.06 10.24
N ASP A 93 8.96 8.83 10.20
CA ASP A 93 8.51 9.63 11.34
C ASP A 93 7.58 8.83 12.27
N ASN A 94 7.05 9.50 13.30
CA ASN A 94 6.16 8.85 14.26
C ASN A 94 4.89 8.31 13.60
N ARG A 95 4.38 8.99 12.59
CA ARG A 95 3.21 8.52 11.84
C ARG A 95 3.52 7.21 11.14
N TYR A 96 4.68 7.11 10.52
CA TYR A 96 5.11 5.89 9.86
C TYR A 96 5.21 4.73 10.86
N LEU A 97 5.81 4.97 12.03
CA LEU A 97 5.89 3.96 13.08
C LEU A 97 4.50 3.53 13.54
N TYR A 98 3.58 4.48 13.70
CA TYR A 98 2.21 4.17 14.09
C TYR A 98 1.54 3.23 13.06
N THR A 99 1.72 3.50 11.77
CA THR A 99 1.14 2.63 10.74
C THR A 99 1.75 1.24 10.77
N THR A 100 3.05 1.10 11.09
CA THR A 100 3.65 -0.23 11.21
C THR A 100 3.05 -1.03 12.35
N PHE A 101 2.71 -0.40 13.48
CA PHE A 101 2.01 -1.07 14.57
C PHE A 101 0.62 -1.54 14.15
N LEU A 102 -0.13 -0.69 13.45
CA LEU A 102 -1.47 -1.06 12.97
C LEU A 102 -1.40 -2.24 12.01
N LEU A 103 -0.49 -2.21 11.06
CA LEU A 103 -0.34 -3.29 10.09
C LEU A 103 0.13 -4.57 10.74
N ASN A 104 0.97 -4.48 11.78
CA ASN A 104 1.41 -5.64 12.51
C ASN A 104 0.22 -6.37 13.16
N HIS A 105 -0.83 -5.65 13.54
CA HIS A 105 -2.03 -6.23 14.11
C HIS A 105 -2.69 -7.27 13.18
N ILE A 106 -2.60 -7.08 11.88
CA ILE A 106 -3.21 -7.98 10.90
C ILE A 106 -2.20 -8.86 10.16
N SER A 107 -0.92 -8.81 10.56
CA SER A 107 0.16 -9.51 9.84
C SER A 107 0.00 -11.02 9.80
N LYS A 108 -0.75 -11.60 10.75
CA LYS A 108 -1.02 -13.05 10.77
C LYS A 108 -2.12 -13.45 9.77
N LYS A 109 -2.94 -12.51 9.36
CA LYS A 109 -4.09 -12.77 8.47
C LYS A 109 -3.82 -12.43 7.01
N VAL A 110 -2.86 -11.54 6.76
CA VAL A 110 -2.54 -11.02 5.44
C VAL A 110 -1.04 -11.08 5.23
N LYS A 111 -0.61 -11.49 4.04
CA LYS A 111 0.82 -11.47 3.72
C LYS A 111 1.26 -10.02 3.51
N ILE A 112 2.24 -9.58 4.29
CA ILE A 112 2.77 -8.22 4.21
C ILE A 112 4.22 -8.29 3.73
N ILE A 113 4.50 -7.66 2.60
CA ILE A 113 5.85 -7.55 2.05
C ILE A 113 6.47 -6.29 2.65
N ASN A 114 7.71 -6.39 3.12
CA ASN A 114 8.37 -5.42 3.98
C ASN A 114 7.62 -5.34 5.31
N HIS A 115 7.55 -6.51 5.98
CA HIS A 115 6.78 -6.70 7.21
C HIS A 115 7.01 -5.54 8.19
N PRO A 116 5.97 -5.01 8.86
CA PRO A 116 6.11 -3.84 9.74
C PRO A 116 7.19 -3.99 10.80
N PHE A 117 7.31 -5.19 11.38
CA PHE A 117 8.34 -5.45 12.38
C PHE A 117 9.75 -5.28 11.80
N ALA A 118 9.99 -5.82 10.60
CA ALA A 118 11.27 -5.69 9.93
C ALA A 118 11.59 -4.24 9.58
N VAL A 119 10.58 -3.48 9.15
CA VAL A 119 10.74 -2.06 8.84
C VAL A 119 11.14 -1.28 10.10
N ARG A 120 10.49 -1.55 11.24
CA ARG A 120 10.85 -0.90 12.51
C ARG A 120 12.28 -1.22 12.93
N ASN A 121 12.70 -2.47 12.78
CA ASN A 121 14.05 -2.87 13.12
C ASN A 121 15.09 -2.16 12.26
N VAL A 122 14.82 -2.01 10.97
CA VAL A 122 15.72 -1.29 10.06
C VAL A 122 15.81 0.17 10.46
N SER A 123 14.70 0.78 10.85
CA SER A 123 14.68 2.20 11.21
C SER A 123 15.40 2.50 12.53
N GLU A 124 15.58 1.50 13.38
CA GLU A 124 16.29 1.64 14.66
C GLU A 124 17.81 1.57 14.52
N LYS A 125 18.28 1.19 13.37
CA LYS A 125 19.71 1.11 13.09
C LYS A 125 20.22 2.40 12.47
#